data_81f504083f8584c8d430e368006d1512
#
_entry.id   81f504083f8584c8d430e368006d1512
#
_cell.length_a   1.000
_cell.length_b   1.000
_cell.length_c   1.000
_cell.angle_alpha   90.00
_cell.angle_beta   90.00
_cell.angle_gamma   90.00
#
_symmetry.space_group_name_H-M   'P 1'
#
loop_
_entity.id
_entity.type
_entity.pdbx_description
1 polymer ?
#
loop_
_entity_poly.entity_id
_entity_poly.type
_entity_poly.pdbx_seq_one_letter_code
_entity_poly.pdbx_strand_id
1 'polypeptide(L)'
;TRIRYSDNAINRDARQRKVLMSVLKDFKNKATSNYEQMLKDLAPYYSTNITSSEIFDLAANAYSSGAINNVKQAQFPIIDDLHVKGGTYKDAGWVWLYDLNSVQVLKDFIFNDINMEDNDYLKDNSNIQLNY
;
A
#
# COMPACT_ATOMS: atom_id res chain seq x y z
N THR A 1 8.21 14.13 -2.30
CA THR A 1 6.91 13.81 -1.68
C THR A 1 6.89 13.93 -0.15
N ARG A 2 7.97 14.38 0.48
CA ARG A 2 8.11 14.46 1.93
C ARG A 2 7.70 15.84 2.47
N ILE A 3 6.43 16.21 2.31
CA ILE A 3 5.85 17.41 2.90
C ILE A 3 5.35 17.03 4.31
N ARG A 4 6.00 17.55 5.35
CA ARG A 4 5.70 17.18 6.74
C ARG A 4 4.73 18.13 7.46
N TYR A 5 4.63 19.38 7.04
CA TYR A 5 3.92 20.43 7.80
C TYR A 5 2.47 20.66 7.39
N SER A 6 2.04 20.17 6.24
CA SER A 6 0.69 20.40 5.70
C SER A 6 -0.19 19.16 5.65
N ASP A 7 0.29 18.01 6.18
CA ASP A 7 -0.38 16.77 5.84
C ASP A 7 -0.22 15.68 6.92
N ASN A 8 -1.27 14.93 7.15
CA ASN A 8 -1.23 13.78 8.05
C ASN A 8 -0.53 12.57 7.38
N ALA A 9 -0.16 11.57 8.18
CA ALA A 9 0.53 10.36 7.70
C ALA A 9 -0.25 9.64 6.59
N ILE A 10 -1.55 9.61 6.68
CA ILE A 10 -2.48 8.95 5.77
C ILE A 10 -2.42 9.57 4.37
N ASN A 11 -2.52 10.90 4.30
CA ASN A 11 -2.46 11.61 3.03
C ASN A 11 -1.06 11.50 2.39
N ARG A 12 -0.01 11.47 3.21
CA ARG A 12 1.35 11.23 2.75
C ARG A 12 1.48 9.85 2.10
N ASP A 13 0.97 8.81 2.74
CA ASP A 13 1.01 7.45 2.21
C ASP A 13 0.17 7.32 0.93
N ALA A 14 -0.98 7.99 0.86
CA ALA A 14 -1.78 8.05 -0.37
C ALA A 14 -1.02 8.70 -1.53
N ARG A 15 -0.24 9.77 -1.27
CA ARG A 15 0.62 10.38 -2.30
C ARG A 15 1.76 9.47 -2.71
N GLN A 16 2.40 8.78 -1.76
CA GLN A 16 3.46 7.82 -2.07
C GLN A 16 2.93 6.68 -2.96
N ARG A 17 1.76 6.15 -2.67
CA ARG A 17 1.10 5.16 -3.54
C ARG A 17 0.81 5.71 -4.94
N LYS A 18 0.33 6.95 -5.06
CA LYS A 18 0.11 7.58 -6.37
C LYS A 18 1.39 7.68 -7.20
N VAL A 19 2.50 8.07 -6.57
CA VAL A 19 3.81 8.12 -7.25
C VAL A 19 4.23 6.72 -7.69
N LEU A 20 4.12 5.72 -6.82
CA LEU A 20 4.46 4.34 -7.15
C LEU A 20 3.61 3.80 -8.31
N MET A 21 2.30 4.04 -8.29
CA MET A 21 1.40 3.64 -9.38
C MET A 21 1.71 4.35 -10.69
N SER A 22 2.12 5.62 -10.64
CA SER A 22 2.57 6.36 -11.83
C SER A 22 3.84 5.75 -12.42
N VAL A 23 4.82 5.40 -11.57
CA VAL A 23 6.05 4.72 -12.00
C VAL A 23 5.74 3.37 -12.63
N LEU A 24 4.86 2.56 -12.01
CA LEU A 24 4.43 1.26 -12.56
C LEU A 24 3.74 1.40 -13.92
N LYS A 25 2.91 2.44 -14.07
CA LYS A 25 2.25 2.75 -15.34
C LYS A 25 3.25 3.12 -16.44
N ASP A 26 4.23 3.94 -16.11
CA ASP A 26 5.29 4.31 -17.06
C ASP A 26 6.17 3.11 -17.41
N PHE A 27 6.42 2.24 -16.43
CA PHE A 27 7.15 0.99 -16.63
C PHE A 27 6.44 0.08 -17.61
N LYS A 28 5.13 -0.04 -17.50
CA LYS A 28 4.29 -0.83 -18.40
C LYS A 28 4.35 -0.35 -19.85
N ASN A 29 4.48 0.95 -20.04
CA ASN A 29 4.44 1.59 -21.37
C ASN A 29 5.80 1.66 -22.07
N LYS A 30 6.90 1.38 -21.35
CA LYS A 30 8.25 1.39 -21.91
C LYS A 30 8.66 -0.01 -22.37
N ALA A 31 9.27 -0.10 -23.54
CA ALA A 31 9.78 -1.37 -24.08
C ALA A 31 10.81 -2.01 -23.13
N THR A 32 10.77 -3.32 -23.03
CA THR A 32 11.57 -4.16 -22.12
C THR A 32 13.10 -3.96 -22.22
N SER A 33 13.59 -3.40 -23.30
CA SER A 33 15.04 -3.22 -23.54
C SER A 33 15.76 -2.25 -22.59
N ASN A 34 15.02 -1.45 -21.82
CA ASN A 34 15.60 -0.43 -20.96
C ASN A 34 15.51 -0.75 -19.44
N TYR A 35 15.00 -1.92 -19.05
CA TYR A 35 14.80 -2.25 -17.63
C TYR A 35 16.09 -2.37 -16.85
N GLU A 36 17.12 -2.98 -17.44
CA GLU A 36 18.40 -3.14 -16.77
C GLU A 36 19.06 -1.79 -16.48
N GLN A 37 19.02 -0.87 -17.45
CA GLN A 37 19.54 0.48 -17.25
C GLN A 37 18.74 1.23 -16.19
N MET A 38 17.43 1.12 -16.22
CA MET A 38 16.54 1.77 -15.27
C MET A 38 16.74 1.28 -13.83
N LEU A 39 16.97 -0.02 -13.64
CA LEU A 39 17.30 -0.59 -12.32
C LEU A 39 18.66 -0.10 -11.83
N LYS A 40 19.66 0.02 -12.72
CA LYS A 40 20.97 0.60 -12.39
C LYS A 40 20.86 2.07 -11.98
N ASP A 41 20.04 2.83 -12.68
CA ASP A 41 19.83 4.26 -12.40
C ASP A 41 19.07 4.49 -11.07
N LEU A 42 18.20 3.56 -10.68
CA LEU A 42 17.44 3.62 -9.43
C LEU A 42 18.22 3.07 -8.23
N ALA A 43 19.20 2.19 -8.44
CA ALA A 43 19.96 1.55 -7.36
C ALA A 43 20.51 2.50 -6.28
N PRO A 44 20.99 3.73 -6.60
CA PRO A 44 21.47 4.67 -5.58
C PRO A 44 20.39 5.22 -4.66
N TYR A 45 19.12 5.11 -5.04
CA TYR A 45 18.01 5.75 -4.35
C TYR A 45 17.24 4.83 -3.40
N TYR A 46 17.55 3.53 -3.38
CA TYR A 46 16.92 2.59 -2.47
C TYR A 46 17.95 1.65 -1.83
N SER A 47 17.61 1.15 -0.66
CA SER A 47 18.38 0.11 0.04
C SER A 47 17.48 -1.10 0.25
N THR A 48 17.97 -2.27 -0.15
CA THR A 48 17.24 -3.53 -0.04
C THR A 48 18.22 -4.68 0.18
N ASN A 49 17.75 -5.75 0.79
CA ASN A 49 18.47 -7.01 0.93
C ASN A 49 18.22 -7.97 -0.26
N ILE A 50 17.42 -7.55 -1.25
CA ILE A 50 17.17 -8.30 -2.47
C ILE A 50 18.29 -7.97 -3.46
N THR A 51 18.89 -8.97 -4.09
CA THR A 51 19.94 -8.79 -5.08
C THR A 51 19.37 -8.20 -6.38
N SER A 52 20.22 -7.54 -7.16
CA SER A 52 19.81 -6.99 -8.47
C SER A 52 19.27 -8.06 -9.42
N SER A 53 19.81 -9.29 -9.36
CA SER A 53 19.31 -10.43 -10.15
C SER A 53 17.90 -10.83 -9.73
N GLU A 54 17.64 -10.95 -8.42
CA GLU A 54 16.31 -11.29 -7.92
C GLU A 54 15.28 -10.21 -8.26
N ILE A 55 15.66 -8.93 -8.20
CA ILE A 55 14.78 -7.82 -8.62
C ILE A 55 14.46 -7.93 -10.11
N PHE A 56 15.45 -8.25 -10.94
CA PHE A 56 15.26 -8.42 -12.38
C PHE A 56 14.34 -9.60 -12.68
N ASP A 57 14.56 -10.74 -12.05
CA ASP A 57 13.72 -11.94 -12.22
C ASP A 57 12.29 -11.70 -11.77
N LEU A 58 12.11 -10.99 -10.64
CA LEU A 58 10.79 -10.61 -10.15
C LEU A 58 10.07 -9.68 -11.13
N ALA A 59 10.75 -8.68 -11.65
CA ALA A 59 10.20 -7.75 -12.62
C ALA A 59 9.85 -8.45 -13.95
N ALA A 60 10.71 -9.33 -14.45
CA ALA A 60 10.48 -10.10 -15.66
C ALA A 60 9.27 -11.05 -15.50
N ASN A 61 9.17 -11.72 -14.36
CA ASN A 61 8.04 -12.60 -14.05
C ASN A 61 6.72 -11.81 -13.91
N ALA A 62 6.74 -10.67 -13.24
CA ALA A 62 5.56 -9.81 -13.11
C ALA A 62 5.07 -9.29 -14.48
N TYR A 63 6.01 -8.98 -15.37
CA TYR A 63 5.68 -8.56 -16.74
C TYR A 63 5.13 -9.71 -17.58
N SER A 64 5.81 -10.85 -17.62
CA SER A 64 5.44 -12.01 -18.45
C SER A 64 4.11 -12.65 -18.02
N SER A 65 3.81 -12.66 -16.72
CA SER A 65 2.54 -13.15 -16.17
C SER A 65 1.39 -12.16 -16.34
N GLY A 66 1.65 -10.92 -16.78
CA GLY A 66 0.65 -9.86 -16.82
C GLY A 66 0.23 -9.31 -15.46
N ALA A 67 0.89 -9.71 -14.37
CA ALA A 67 0.57 -9.27 -13.01
C ALA A 67 0.65 -7.74 -12.86
N ILE A 68 1.54 -7.10 -13.60
CA ILE A 68 1.69 -5.63 -13.63
C ILE A 68 0.42 -4.91 -14.11
N ASN A 69 -0.48 -5.60 -14.82
CA ASN A 69 -1.74 -5.05 -15.29
C ASN A 69 -2.84 -5.11 -14.23
N ASN A 70 -2.65 -5.93 -13.19
CA ASN A 70 -3.65 -6.25 -12.17
C ASN A 70 -3.18 -5.83 -10.77
N VAL A 71 -2.35 -4.80 -10.68
CA VAL A 71 -1.90 -4.27 -9.39
C VAL A 71 -3.08 -3.59 -8.70
N LYS A 72 -3.50 -4.15 -7.59
CA LYS A 72 -4.50 -3.57 -6.67
C LYS A 72 -3.79 -2.98 -5.47
N GLN A 73 -4.40 -2.00 -4.85
CA GLN A 73 -3.85 -1.36 -3.66
C GLN A 73 -4.88 -1.34 -2.54
N ALA A 74 -4.42 -1.53 -1.32
CA ALA A 74 -5.21 -1.42 -0.13
C ALA A 74 -4.47 -0.60 0.92
N GLN A 75 -5.18 -0.07 1.88
CA GLN A 75 -4.63 0.64 3.02
C GLN A 75 -5.21 0.08 4.31
N PHE A 76 -4.32 -0.18 5.26
CA PHE A 76 -4.68 -0.54 6.63
C PHE A 76 -3.92 0.39 7.61
N PRO A 77 -4.54 0.88 8.69
CA PRO A 77 -5.96 0.72 9.06
C PRO A 77 -6.92 1.28 8.01
N ILE A 78 -8.13 0.74 7.97
CA ILE A 78 -9.19 1.24 7.10
C ILE A 78 -9.59 2.63 7.57
N ILE A 79 -9.51 3.60 6.66
CA ILE A 79 -9.72 5.01 6.98
C ILE A 79 -11.18 5.37 6.70
N ASP A 80 -11.96 5.20 7.74
CA ASP A 80 -13.30 5.75 7.82
C ASP A 80 -13.53 6.31 9.24
N ASP A 81 -14.65 6.95 9.45
CA ASP A 81 -14.99 7.58 10.74
C ASP A 81 -15.33 6.55 11.84
N LEU A 82 -15.49 5.28 11.49
CA LEU A 82 -15.95 4.23 12.40
C LEU A 82 -14.81 3.31 12.84
N HIS A 83 -13.95 2.87 11.91
CA HIS A 83 -12.95 1.83 12.14
C HIS A 83 -11.57 2.37 12.50
N VAL A 84 -11.38 3.69 12.44
CA VAL A 84 -10.13 4.34 12.84
C VAL A 84 -10.39 5.68 13.53
N LYS A 85 -9.62 5.97 14.58
CA LYS A 85 -9.64 7.25 15.29
C LYS A 85 -8.25 7.65 15.74
N GLY A 86 -7.83 8.87 15.43
CA GLY A 86 -6.61 9.44 15.99
C GLY A 86 -6.82 9.94 17.42
N GLY A 87 -5.83 9.73 18.27
CA GLY A 87 -5.90 10.21 19.65
C GLY A 87 -4.59 10.12 20.42
N THR A 88 -4.50 10.85 21.53
CA THR A 88 -3.37 10.78 22.46
C THR A 88 -3.68 9.73 23.52
N TYR A 89 -2.75 8.78 23.70
CA TYR A 89 -2.92 7.67 24.61
C TYR A 89 -1.75 7.65 25.61
N LYS A 90 -2.05 8.00 26.86
CA LYS A 90 -1.11 7.92 28.00
C LYS A 90 0.37 8.01 27.62
N ASP A 91 1.11 6.94 27.86
CA ASP A 91 2.56 6.86 27.65
C ASP A 91 2.98 6.64 26.18
N ALA A 92 2.03 6.27 25.31
CA ALA A 92 2.30 6.04 23.87
C ALA A 92 2.27 7.32 23.02
N GLY A 93 1.82 8.45 23.59
CA GLY A 93 1.66 9.69 22.86
C GLY A 93 0.47 9.64 21.87
N TRP A 94 0.62 10.29 20.72
CA TRP A 94 -0.43 10.29 19.71
C TRP A 94 -0.37 9.03 18.85
N VAL A 95 -1.49 8.29 18.80
CA VAL A 95 -1.62 7.00 18.11
C VAL A 95 -2.88 6.94 17.27
N TRP A 96 -2.91 6.01 16.34
CA TRP A 96 -4.14 5.58 15.68
C TRP A 96 -4.75 4.42 16.46
N LEU A 97 -5.97 4.62 16.92
CA LEU A 97 -6.84 3.54 17.40
C LEU A 97 -7.55 2.96 16.18
N TYR A 98 -7.52 1.67 16.02
CA TYR A 98 -8.15 1.01 14.90
C TYR A 98 -8.93 -0.24 15.33
N ASP A 99 -9.90 -0.62 14.53
CA ASP A 99 -10.65 -1.84 14.74
C ASP A 99 -9.84 -3.04 14.27
N LEU A 100 -9.36 -3.86 15.22
CA LEU A 100 -8.55 -5.04 14.92
C LEU A 100 -9.33 -6.07 14.08
N ASN A 101 -10.63 -6.19 14.26
CA ASN A 101 -11.46 -7.12 13.49
C ASN A 101 -11.54 -6.72 12.01
N SER A 102 -11.32 -5.45 11.68
CA SER A 102 -11.26 -4.99 10.29
C SER A 102 -10.10 -5.57 9.49
N VAL A 103 -9.12 -6.24 10.13
CA VAL A 103 -8.09 -7.05 9.45
C VAL A 103 -8.72 -8.10 8.53
N GLN A 104 -9.94 -8.57 8.86
CA GLN A 104 -10.65 -9.51 8.00
C GLN A 104 -10.93 -8.94 6.60
N VAL A 105 -11.26 -7.66 6.51
CA VAL A 105 -11.46 -6.96 5.24
C VAL A 105 -10.20 -6.97 4.38
N LEU A 106 -9.03 -6.76 5.00
CA LEU A 106 -7.74 -6.85 4.31
C LEU A 106 -7.43 -8.28 3.83
N LYS A 107 -7.74 -9.29 4.66
CA LYS A 107 -7.59 -10.70 4.27
C LYS A 107 -8.49 -11.05 3.09
N ASP A 108 -9.73 -10.63 3.11
CA ASP A 108 -10.68 -10.86 2.02
C ASP A 108 -10.22 -10.18 0.72
N PHE A 109 -9.64 -8.99 0.82
CA PHE A 109 -9.05 -8.32 -0.32
C PHE A 109 -7.86 -9.11 -0.91
N ILE A 110 -6.96 -9.62 -0.06
CA ILE A 110 -5.74 -10.31 -0.50
C ILE A 110 -6.04 -11.72 -1.03
N PHE A 111 -6.88 -12.49 -0.33
CA PHE A 111 -7.05 -13.92 -0.58
C PHE A 111 -8.33 -14.26 -1.34
N ASN A 112 -9.36 -13.43 -1.25
CA ASN A 112 -10.68 -13.69 -1.82
C ASN A 112 -11.06 -12.70 -2.93
N ASP A 113 -10.17 -11.77 -3.25
CA ASP A 113 -10.36 -10.73 -4.30
C ASP A 113 -11.60 -9.84 -4.08
N ILE A 114 -12.02 -9.66 -2.83
CA ILE A 114 -13.13 -8.79 -2.47
C ILE A 114 -12.60 -7.37 -2.27
N ASN A 115 -13.12 -6.40 -3.03
CA ASN A 115 -12.75 -5.01 -2.82
C ASN A 115 -13.10 -4.56 -1.39
N MET A 116 -12.25 -3.75 -0.76
CA MET A 116 -12.45 -3.34 0.63
C MET A 116 -13.77 -2.61 0.84
N GLU A 117 -14.14 -1.73 -0.09
CA GLU A 117 -15.40 -0.95 -0.06
C GLU A 117 -16.67 -1.82 -0.22
N ASP A 118 -16.54 -3.00 -0.83
CA ASP A 118 -17.64 -3.94 -1.04
C ASP A 118 -17.80 -4.93 0.12
N ASN A 119 -16.86 -4.94 1.07
CA ASN A 119 -16.87 -5.90 2.18
C ASN A 119 -18.03 -5.62 3.14
N ASP A 120 -18.83 -6.64 3.43
CA ASP A 120 -20.01 -6.52 4.29
C ASP A 120 -19.67 -6.15 5.73
N TYR A 121 -18.47 -6.49 6.20
CA TYR A 121 -18.00 -6.09 7.53
C TYR A 121 -18.00 -4.57 7.72
N LEU A 122 -17.67 -3.79 6.69
CA LEU A 122 -17.66 -2.33 6.77
C LEU A 122 -19.06 -1.71 6.82
N LYS A 123 -20.09 -2.49 6.52
CA LYS A 123 -21.50 -2.07 6.57
C LYS A 123 -22.15 -2.38 7.91
N ASP A 124 -21.56 -3.28 8.69
CA ASP A 124 -22.05 -3.69 10.01
C ASP A 124 -21.28 -2.96 11.14
N ASN A 125 -21.92 -2.04 11.80
CA ASN A 125 -21.35 -1.21 12.86
C ASN A 125 -21.52 -1.79 14.27
N SER A 126 -22.07 -2.99 14.41
CA SER A 126 -22.52 -3.54 15.71
C SER A 126 -21.39 -3.97 16.65
N ASN A 127 -20.18 -4.24 16.13
CA ASN A 127 -19.10 -4.87 16.89
C ASN A 127 -17.75 -4.16 16.80
N ILE A 128 -17.74 -2.86 16.55
CA ILE A 128 -16.49 -2.10 16.40
C ILE A 128 -15.81 -1.91 17.76
N GLN A 129 -14.60 -2.37 17.91
CA GLN A 129 -13.73 -2.15 19.07
C GLN A 129 -12.41 -1.53 18.63
N LEU A 130 -12.20 -0.27 19.00
CA LEU A 130 -10.96 0.44 18.66
C LEU A 130 -9.87 0.13 19.68
N ASN A 131 -8.73 -0.36 19.19
CA ASN A 131 -7.52 -0.67 19.95
C ASN A 131 -6.30 0.01 19.31
N TYR A 132 -5.23 0.10 20.07
CA TYR A 132 -3.94 0.59 19.56
C TYR A 132 -2.88 -0.47 19.64
#